data_7e5c3950768f9b1b9bcf46df7a8ae4ca
#
_entry.id   7e5c3950768f9b1b9bcf46df7a8ae4ca
#
_cell.length_a   1.000
_cell.length_b   1.000
_cell.length_c   1.000
_cell.angle_alpha   90.00
_cell.angle_beta   90.00
_cell.angle_gamma   90.00
#
_symmetry.space_group_name_H-M   'P 1'
#
loop_
_entity.id
_entity.type
_entity.pdbx_description
1 polymer ?
#
loop_
_entity_poly.entity_id
_entity_poly.type
_entity_poly.pdbx_seq_one_letter_code
_entity_poly.pdbx_strand_id
1 'polypeptide(L)'
;MTEHPRVSVVLVNFKGAADTLTAIDALAALPEYPAQLEIVVVDNASGDDSMERLASSPHSIVLVESPQNSGFAGGCNLGVSQSTGDIVAFLNSDAKPDTNWVSAALASFAGNDSVGAIASQVVDWDGDRIDYQSAGLTWYGMGYRPHTGDKIRPQKKQKPMPVLFGTGAAMFVRREVFEKLGGFDESFFMFFEDVDFGWRLNLAGYTYLYEPLSLAYHRYHGSMGGVAPYREQFLLERNALYCLYKNLDDANLARMLPGALLASVKRSVVDTGLDTSTFDLAHGGGNVESLSMNPAAAVPLFAMDQFVDALPRLILQRTGIQSSRQRSDVAMWKLFGETNAAMSNDARYLRGYDAIVEAFGVMADPPALAVLIITGDPIGKKLSGPGIRAWHMAHALAQTHDVTLLSMSDVEESLSVDVRLVHVDAGDDTAFSGWEKWADVIIFQGHALEVFSALGTSSKHLIADIYDPMHLEQLEQARHLPASEWEKQVADASETIHHQLEVGDFFLCASERQRHFYLGQLTTLGRVTPSVYGNDPHLQKLIGVVPFGLPDQPPLKEKGALRGIVPGIEQGDAVMVWSGGIYDWFDPLTLIR
;
A
#
# COMPACT_ATOMS: atom_id res chain seq x y z
N MET A 1 -16.46 -17.38 -3.22
CA MET A 1 -17.67 -17.06 -2.40
C MET A 1 -18.71 -18.13 -2.61
N THR A 2 -19.45 -18.47 -1.58
CA THR A 2 -20.66 -19.33 -1.69
C THR A 2 -21.65 -18.71 -2.69
N GLU A 3 -22.48 -19.52 -3.35
CA GLU A 3 -23.50 -19.06 -4.31
C GLU A 3 -24.48 -18.03 -3.70
N HIS A 4 -24.59 -17.99 -2.37
CA HIS A 4 -25.39 -17.05 -1.57
C HIS A 4 -24.62 -16.64 -0.31
N PRO A 5 -23.79 -15.58 -0.36
CA PRO A 5 -23.04 -15.12 0.81
C PRO A 5 -24.01 -14.54 1.86
N ARG A 6 -23.74 -14.84 3.14
CA ARG A 6 -24.42 -14.18 4.25
C ARG A 6 -23.75 -12.83 4.53
N VAL A 7 -24.55 -11.79 4.70
CA VAL A 7 -24.10 -10.44 5.06
C VAL A 7 -24.60 -10.10 6.47
N SER A 8 -23.70 -9.81 7.39
CA SER A 8 -24.05 -9.29 8.71
C SER A 8 -23.89 -7.78 8.72
N VAL A 9 -24.96 -7.06 8.98
CA VAL A 9 -24.96 -5.60 9.14
C VAL A 9 -24.87 -5.27 10.62
N VAL A 10 -23.78 -4.62 11.02
CA VAL A 10 -23.51 -4.19 12.39
C VAL A 10 -23.88 -2.72 12.55
N LEU A 11 -24.76 -2.45 13.53
CA LEU A 11 -25.13 -1.10 13.97
C LEU A 11 -24.70 -0.93 15.42
N VAL A 12 -24.13 0.24 15.75
CA VAL A 12 -23.76 0.59 17.12
C VAL A 12 -24.69 1.68 17.62
N ASN A 13 -25.51 1.35 18.61
CA ASN A 13 -26.40 2.30 19.27
C ASN A 13 -25.74 2.90 20.51
N PHE A 14 -25.83 4.21 20.67
CA PHE A 14 -25.56 4.90 21.92
C PHE A 14 -26.57 6.04 22.11
N LYS A 15 -27.58 5.83 22.96
CA LYS A 15 -28.67 6.79 23.26
C LYS A 15 -29.46 7.26 22.03
N GLY A 16 -29.45 6.49 20.95
CA GLY A 16 -30.04 6.80 19.65
C GLY A 16 -31.08 5.78 19.18
N ALA A 17 -31.83 5.11 20.07
CA ALA A 17 -32.72 4.00 19.72
C ALA A 17 -33.75 4.34 18.63
N ALA A 18 -34.21 5.60 18.53
CA ALA A 18 -35.17 6.01 17.50
C ALA A 18 -34.57 5.96 16.08
N ASP A 19 -33.33 6.46 15.93
CA ASP A 19 -32.62 6.43 14.66
C ASP A 19 -32.22 4.99 14.32
N THR A 20 -31.72 4.23 15.31
CA THR A 20 -31.39 2.81 15.16
C THR A 20 -32.57 1.99 14.68
N LEU A 21 -33.78 2.18 15.24
CA LEU A 21 -35.00 1.51 14.77
C LEU A 21 -35.34 1.89 13.32
N THR A 22 -35.15 3.17 12.96
CA THR A 22 -35.34 3.62 11.57
C THR A 22 -34.36 2.93 10.61
N ALA A 23 -33.10 2.74 11.03
CA ALA A 23 -32.11 1.99 10.25
C ALA A 23 -32.48 0.50 10.12
N ILE A 24 -32.96 -0.13 11.19
CA ILE A 24 -33.45 -1.52 11.19
C ILE A 24 -34.65 -1.69 10.24
N ASP A 25 -35.64 -0.79 10.31
CA ASP A 25 -36.79 -0.80 9.41
C ASP A 25 -36.38 -0.69 7.94
N ALA A 26 -35.42 0.18 7.63
CA ALA A 26 -34.90 0.35 6.28
C ALA A 26 -34.13 -0.89 5.79
N LEU A 27 -33.33 -1.53 6.68
CA LEU A 27 -32.63 -2.78 6.36
C LEU A 27 -33.62 -3.94 6.10
N ALA A 28 -34.64 -4.05 6.92
CA ALA A 28 -35.67 -5.09 6.79
C ALA A 28 -36.56 -4.91 5.55
N ALA A 29 -36.64 -3.68 5.03
CA ALA A 29 -37.39 -3.36 3.81
C ALA A 29 -36.57 -3.59 2.52
N LEU A 30 -35.29 -3.94 2.63
CA LEU A 30 -34.48 -4.28 1.46
C LEU A 30 -35.07 -5.50 0.73
N PRO A 31 -34.99 -5.55 -0.61
CA PRO A 31 -35.45 -6.70 -1.37
C PRO A 31 -34.79 -7.99 -0.90
N GLU A 32 -35.50 -9.12 -0.94
CA GLU A 32 -34.89 -10.43 -0.75
C GLU A 32 -33.84 -10.66 -1.83
N TYR A 33 -32.58 -10.62 -1.43
CA TYR A 33 -31.43 -10.84 -2.30
C TYR A 33 -30.99 -12.31 -2.26
N PRO A 34 -30.10 -12.73 -3.17
CA PRO A 34 -29.41 -13.99 -3.05
C PRO A 34 -28.49 -14.05 -1.81
N ALA A 35 -28.52 -13.07 -0.93
CA ALA A 35 -27.79 -13.03 0.34
C ALA A 35 -28.75 -13.06 1.52
N GLN A 36 -28.46 -13.90 2.53
CA GLN A 36 -29.15 -13.81 3.81
C GLN A 36 -28.60 -12.60 4.59
N LEU A 37 -29.50 -11.69 4.96
CA LEU A 37 -29.16 -10.53 5.77
C LEU A 37 -29.32 -10.85 7.26
N GLU A 38 -28.28 -10.63 8.05
CA GLU A 38 -28.28 -10.70 9.51
C GLU A 38 -28.08 -9.28 10.05
N ILE A 39 -28.99 -8.81 10.90
CA ILE A 39 -28.89 -7.48 11.53
C ILE A 39 -28.40 -7.66 12.95
N VAL A 40 -27.23 -7.10 13.28
CA VAL A 40 -26.63 -7.14 14.62
C VAL A 40 -26.61 -5.73 15.17
N VAL A 41 -27.25 -5.51 16.30
CA VAL A 41 -27.34 -4.21 16.97
C VAL A 41 -26.61 -4.29 18.29
N VAL A 42 -25.61 -3.46 18.48
CA VAL A 42 -24.87 -3.35 19.74
C VAL A 42 -25.35 -2.12 20.48
N ASP A 43 -25.97 -2.29 21.62
CA ASP A 43 -26.17 -1.18 22.55
C ASP A 43 -24.90 -0.93 23.35
N ASN A 44 -24.26 0.20 23.10
CA ASN A 44 -22.92 0.52 23.61
C ASN A 44 -22.99 1.16 25.01
N ALA A 45 -23.67 0.49 25.95
CA ALA A 45 -23.93 0.95 27.31
C ALA A 45 -24.66 2.32 27.35
N SER A 46 -25.77 2.42 26.65
CA SER A 46 -26.57 3.66 26.58
C SER A 46 -27.06 4.15 27.94
N GLY A 47 -27.47 3.22 28.82
CA GLY A 47 -27.94 3.51 30.17
C GLY A 47 -29.28 4.29 30.24
N ASP A 48 -30.02 4.29 29.12
CA ASP A 48 -31.37 4.82 28.98
C ASP A 48 -32.34 3.69 28.55
N ASP A 49 -33.51 4.04 27.99
CA ASP A 49 -34.52 3.07 27.51
C ASP A 49 -34.17 2.38 26.18
N SER A 50 -32.95 2.59 25.65
CA SER A 50 -32.55 2.07 24.32
C SER A 50 -32.69 0.56 24.22
N MET A 51 -32.20 -0.20 25.19
CA MET A 51 -32.29 -1.67 25.18
C MET A 51 -33.73 -2.17 25.12
N GLU A 52 -34.63 -1.60 25.92
CA GLU A 52 -36.05 -1.97 25.93
C GLU A 52 -36.71 -1.69 24.57
N ARG A 53 -36.44 -0.51 24.03
CA ARG A 53 -36.98 -0.09 22.72
C ARG A 53 -36.45 -0.96 21.58
N LEU A 54 -35.16 -1.24 21.54
CA LEU A 54 -34.55 -2.11 20.51
C LEU A 54 -35.05 -3.55 20.62
N ALA A 55 -35.20 -4.08 21.83
CA ALA A 55 -35.78 -5.40 22.06
C ALA A 55 -37.24 -5.52 21.61
N SER A 56 -37.98 -4.42 21.52
CA SER A 56 -39.36 -4.37 21.03
C SER A 56 -39.47 -4.27 19.50
N SER A 57 -38.34 -4.29 18.76
CA SER A 57 -38.36 -4.28 17.30
C SER A 57 -39.18 -5.43 16.73
N PRO A 58 -40.04 -5.20 15.71
CA PRO A 58 -40.80 -6.26 15.07
C PRO A 58 -39.92 -7.15 14.15
N HIS A 59 -38.68 -6.74 13.88
CA HIS A 59 -37.75 -7.42 13.00
C HIS A 59 -36.81 -8.35 13.78
N SER A 60 -36.35 -9.41 13.11
CA SER A 60 -35.35 -10.33 13.69
C SER A 60 -33.99 -9.66 13.72
N ILE A 61 -33.52 -9.36 14.92
CA ILE A 61 -32.20 -8.76 15.17
C ILE A 61 -31.42 -9.58 16.21
N VAL A 62 -30.10 -9.56 16.09
CA VAL A 62 -29.19 -9.99 17.16
C VAL A 62 -28.87 -8.76 18.00
N LEU A 63 -29.49 -8.64 19.18
CA LEU A 63 -29.28 -7.51 20.08
C LEU A 63 -28.19 -7.88 21.10
N VAL A 64 -27.15 -7.08 21.16
CA VAL A 64 -25.97 -7.28 22.00
C VAL A 64 -25.82 -6.09 22.96
N GLU A 65 -25.73 -6.37 24.25
CA GLU A 65 -25.45 -5.36 25.27
C GLU A 65 -23.95 -5.28 25.56
N SER A 66 -23.34 -4.10 25.39
CA SER A 66 -21.95 -3.86 25.77
C SER A 66 -21.87 -3.52 27.27
N PRO A 67 -20.91 -4.07 28.02
CA PRO A 67 -20.78 -3.78 29.46
C PRO A 67 -20.33 -2.34 29.75
N GLN A 68 -19.76 -1.67 28.74
CA GLN A 68 -19.29 -0.27 28.84
C GLN A 68 -19.32 0.39 27.46
N ASN A 69 -19.32 1.72 27.44
CA ASN A 69 -19.16 2.45 26.18
C ASN A 69 -17.70 2.31 25.68
N SER A 70 -17.50 1.45 24.70
CA SER A 70 -16.21 1.18 24.04
C SER A 70 -15.97 2.02 22.78
N GLY A 71 -16.80 3.06 22.55
CA GLY A 71 -16.77 3.87 21.35
C GLY A 71 -17.29 3.11 20.11
N PHE A 72 -17.20 3.74 18.96
CA PHE A 72 -17.63 3.12 17.71
C PHE A 72 -16.77 1.90 17.34
N ALA A 73 -15.45 2.02 17.46
CA ALA A 73 -14.50 0.95 17.12
C ALA A 73 -14.76 -0.34 17.93
N GLY A 74 -14.87 -0.22 19.26
CA GLY A 74 -15.12 -1.37 20.12
C GLY A 74 -16.53 -1.94 19.94
N GLY A 75 -17.54 -1.08 19.76
CA GLY A 75 -18.91 -1.53 19.45
C GLY A 75 -18.99 -2.31 18.16
N CYS A 76 -18.32 -1.88 17.10
CA CYS A 76 -18.22 -2.59 15.83
C CYS A 76 -17.55 -3.95 15.99
N ASN A 77 -16.40 -4.01 16.67
CA ASN A 77 -15.70 -5.27 16.92
C ASN A 77 -16.57 -6.27 17.71
N LEU A 78 -17.27 -5.78 18.74
CA LEU A 78 -18.20 -6.60 19.52
C LEU A 78 -19.33 -7.14 18.62
N GLY A 79 -19.91 -6.29 17.76
CA GLY A 79 -20.95 -6.71 16.81
C GLY A 79 -20.46 -7.78 15.84
N VAL A 80 -19.24 -7.62 15.29
CA VAL A 80 -18.63 -8.64 14.42
C VAL A 80 -18.43 -9.96 15.14
N SER A 81 -18.00 -9.95 16.40
CA SER A 81 -17.79 -11.17 17.20
C SER A 81 -19.07 -11.95 17.44
N GLN A 82 -20.23 -11.31 17.38
CA GLN A 82 -21.56 -11.91 17.57
C GLN A 82 -22.29 -12.16 16.24
N SER A 83 -21.65 -11.93 15.12
CA SER A 83 -22.22 -12.08 13.78
C SER A 83 -21.67 -13.31 13.06
N THR A 84 -22.36 -13.77 12.00
CA THR A 84 -22.01 -15.02 11.32
C THR A 84 -21.78 -14.89 9.81
N GLY A 85 -21.97 -13.68 9.24
CA GLY A 85 -21.86 -13.46 7.79
C GLY A 85 -20.45 -13.56 7.25
N ASP A 86 -20.30 -13.99 6.00
CA ASP A 86 -19.02 -14.02 5.26
C ASP A 86 -18.53 -12.61 4.93
N ILE A 87 -19.49 -11.70 4.78
CA ILE A 87 -19.27 -10.26 4.60
C ILE A 87 -19.86 -9.54 5.81
N VAL A 88 -19.10 -8.62 6.37
CA VAL A 88 -19.57 -7.70 7.42
C VAL A 88 -19.82 -6.34 6.80
N ALA A 89 -20.98 -5.78 7.05
CA ALA A 89 -21.30 -4.40 6.71
C ALA A 89 -21.38 -3.57 7.99
N PHE A 90 -20.84 -2.39 7.99
CA PHE A 90 -21.05 -1.40 9.05
C PHE A 90 -21.99 -0.32 8.51
N LEU A 91 -23.00 0.00 9.30
CA LEU A 91 -23.97 1.06 9.02
C LEU A 91 -24.18 1.87 10.29
N ASN A 92 -24.01 3.18 10.22
CA ASN A 92 -24.31 4.03 11.38
C ASN A 92 -25.77 3.91 11.80
N SER A 93 -26.03 4.04 13.08
CA SER A 93 -27.38 4.00 13.65
C SER A 93 -28.30 5.11 13.14
N ASP A 94 -27.74 6.22 12.64
CA ASP A 94 -28.43 7.35 12.02
C ASP A 94 -28.31 7.35 10.47
N ALA A 95 -28.06 6.18 9.87
CA ALA A 95 -28.01 5.98 8.42
C ALA A 95 -29.11 5.00 7.94
N LYS A 96 -29.47 5.09 6.68
CA LYS A 96 -30.38 4.15 6.01
C LYS A 96 -29.82 3.73 4.64
N PRO A 97 -29.90 2.44 4.27
CA PRO A 97 -29.43 1.98 2.97
C PRO A 97 -30.41 2.36 1.85
N ASP A 98 -29.88 2.57 0.63
CA ASP A 98 -30.68 2.49 -0.60
C ASP A 98 -30.97 1.03 -0.97
N THR A 99 -31.98 0.80 -1.82
CA THR A 99 -32.38 -0.53 -2.27
C THR A 99 -31.25 -1.34 -2.91
N ASN A 100 -30.26 -0.70 -3.52
CA ASN A 100 -29.12 -1.34 -4.19
C ASN A 100 -27.87 -1.42 -3.30
N TRP A 101 -27.92 -0.94 -2.07
CA TRP A 101 -26.73 -0.82 -1.21
C TRP A 101 -25.94 -2.13 -1.07
N VAL A 102 -26.62 -3.20 -0.70
CA VAL A 102 -26.03 -4.54 -0.51
C VAL A 102 -25.64 -5.18 -1.85
N SER A 103 -26.55 -5.14 -2.84
CA SER A 103 -26.32 -5.84 -4.11
C SER A 103 -25.15 -5.26 -4.91
N ALA A 104 -25.01 -3.94 -4.92
CA ALA A 104 -23.90 -3.28 -5.60
C ALA A 104 -22.55 -3.63 -4.93
N ALA A 105 -22.50 -3.64 -3.59
CA ALA A 105 -21.31 -4.05 -2.87
C ALA A 105 -20.93 -5.52 -3.15
N LEU A 106 -21.91 -6.44 -3.13
CA LEU A 106 -21.66 -7.86 -3.44
C LEU A 106 -21.19 -8.07 -4.88
N ALA A 107 -21.74 -7.31 -5.84
CA ALA A 107 -21.31 -7.37 -7.23
C ALA A 107 -19.82 -6.97 -7.38
N SER A 108 -19.36 -5.98 -6.60
CA SER A 108 -17.97 -5.54 -6.61
C SER A 108 -17.00 -6.50 -5.93
N PHE A 109 -17.47 -7.35 -5.01
CA PHE A 109 -16.67 -8.46 -4.47
C PHE A 109 -16.61 -9.68 -5.39
N ALA A 110 -17.61 -9.85 -6.28
CA ALA A 110 -17.73 -11.04 -7.09
C ALA A 110 -16.58 -11.18 -8.10
N GLY A 111 -15.89 -12.32 -8.05
CA GLY A 111 -14.81 -12.64 -8.99
C GLY A 111 -13.50 -11.85 -8.77
N ASN A 112 -13.37 -11.08 -7.67
CA ASN A 112 -12.17 -10.34 -7.34
C ASN A 112 -11.77 -10.51 -5.87
N ASP A 113 -10.93 -11.52 -5.60
CA ASP A 113 -10.48 -11.84 -4.24
C ASP A 113 -9.50 -10.80 -3.67
N SER A 114 -8.91 -9.95 -4.50
CA SER A 114 -8.05 -8.86 -4.04
C SER A 114 -8.83 -7.70 -3.41
N VAL A 115 -10.14 -7.57 -3.68
CA VAL A 115 -11.00 -6.58 -3.03
C VAL A 115 -11.34 -7.05 -1.62
N GLY A 116 -10.76 -6.39 -0.61
CA GLY A 116 -10.98 -6.71 0.80
C GLY A 116 -12.14 -5.95 1.42
N ALA A 117 -12.40 -4.72 0.96
CA ALA A 117 -13.48 -3.86 1.46
C ALA A 117 -14.11 -2.99 0.37
N ILE A 118 -15.36 -2.59 0.59
CA ILE A 118 -16.13 -1.67 -0.27
C ILE A 118 -16.53 -0.44 0.54
N ALA A 119 -16.21 0.74 0.03
CA ALA A 119 -16.73 2.02 0.50
C ALA A 119 -18.00 2.37 -0.26
N SER A 120 -19.10 2.54 0.42
CA SER A 120 -20.35 2.99 -0.17
C SER A 120 -20.32 4.49 -0.44
N GLN A 121 -21.08 4.95 -1.44
CA GLN A 121 -21.41 6.37 -1.53
C GLN A 121 -22.36 6.72 -0.38
N VAL A 122 -22.06 7.81 0.32
CA VAL A 122 -22.93 8.32 1.38
C VAL A 122 -23.40 9.73 1.01
N VAL A 123 -24.69 9.97 1.19
CA VAL A 123 -25.33 11.26 0.92
C VAL A 123 -26.08 11.73 2.15
N ASP A 124 -26.45 12.98 2.20
CA ASP A 124 -27.30 13.50 3.26
C ASP A 124 -28.68 12.79 3.29
N TRP A 125 -29.44 13.00 4.34
CA TRP A 125 -30.71 12.30 4.57
C TRP A 125 -31.73 12.51 3.46
N ASP A 126 -31.69 13.66 2.82
CA ASP A 126 -32.61 14.06 1.74
C ASP A 126 -32.11 13.62 0.37
N GLY A 127 -30.86 13.18 0.25
CA GLY A 127 -30.24 12.71 -0.98
C GLY A 127 -29.78 13.83 -1.92
N ASP A 128 -29.61 15.05 -1.39
CA ASP A 128 -29.27 16.22 -2.20
C ASP A 128 -27.77 16.52 -2.23
N ARG A 129 -27.04 16.13 -1.18
CA ARG A 129 -25.63 16.48 -0.96
C ARG A 129 -24.77 15.26 -0.64
N ILE A 130 -23.53 15.33 -1.08
CA ILE A 130 -22.53 14.30 -0.82
C ILE A 130 -22.07 14.43 0.66
N ASP A 131 -22.11 13.34 1.40
CA ASP A 131 -21.40 13.18 2.66
C ASP A 131 -20.06 12.47 2.44
N TYR A 132 -20.06 11.34 1.71
CA TYR A 132 -18.85 10.62 1.34
C TYR A 132 -18.94 10.15 -0.11
N GLN A 133 -17.93 10.50 -0.91
CA GLN A 133 -17.68 10.00 -2.26
C GLN A 133 -16.22 9.58 -2.44
N SER A 134 -15.33 10.33 -1.79
CA SER A 134 -13.90 10.06 -1.72
C SER A 134 -13.34 10.69 -0.47
N ALA A 135 -12.20 10.21 -0.04
CA ALA A 135 -11.48 10.76 1.09
C ALA A 135 -10.00 10.82 0.76
N GLY A 136 -9.30 11.73 1.40
CA GLY A 136 -7.85 11.85 1.31
C GLY A 136 -7.22 11.94 2.69
N LEU A 137 -5.91 11.83 2.72
CA LEU A 137 -5.10 11.94 3.93
C LEU A 137 -3.92 12.89 3.67
N THR A 138 -3.71 13.82 4.57
CA THR A 138 -2.55 14.72 4.50
C THR A 138 -1.28 14.00 4.97
N TRP A 139 -0.11 14.54 4.60
CA TRP A 139 1.18 14.01 5.05
C TRP A 139 1.35 14.03 6.58
N TYR A 140 0.62 14.90 7.28
CA TYR A 140 0.61 14.98 8.74
C TYR A 140 -0.56 14.22 9.38
N GLY A 141 -1.20 13.33 8.62
CA GLY A 141 -2.15 12.34 9.11
C GLY A 141 -3.60 12.78 9.22
N MET A 142 -3.95 14.00 8.85
CA MET A 142 -5.33 14.47 8.93
C MET A 142 -6.15 14.01 7.72
N GLY A 143 -7.25 13.31 8.00
CA GLY A 143 -8.22 12.91 6.99
C GLY A 143 -9.08 14.09 6.51
N TYR A 144 -9.44 14.11 5.24
CA TYR A 144 -10.35 15.08 4.66
C TYR A 144 -11.24 14.45 3.60
N ARG A 145 -12.40 15.04 3.36
CA ARG A 145 -13.39 14.62 2.37
C ARG A 145 -13.64 15.76 1.40
N PRO A 146 -13.06 15.74 0.17
CA PRO A 146 -13.01 16.92 -0.71
C PRO A 146 -14.38 17.36 -1.24
N HIS A 147 -15.37 16.48 -1.29
CA HIS A 147 -16.69 16.73 -1.89
C HIS A 147 -17.82 16.83 -0.89
N THR A 148 -17.53 16.79 0.42
CA THR A 148 -18.58 16.90 1.45
C THR A 148 -19.34 18.20 1.34
N GLY A 149 -20.67 18.12 1.28
CA GLY A 149 -21.57 19.26 1.13
C GLY A 149 -21.84 19.69 -0.31
N ASP A 150 -21.10 19.17 -1.30
CA ASP A 150 -21.38 19.42 -2.72
C ASP A 150 -22.75 18.85 -3.09
N LYS A 151 -23.47 19.55 -3.97
CA LYS A 151 -24.71 19.00 -4.54
C LYS A 151 -24.42 17.82 -5.44
N ILE A 152 -25.24 16.78 -5.29
CA ILE A 152 -25.20 15.65 -6.22
C ILE A 152 -25.57 16.17 -7.61
N ARG A 153 -24.65 16.00 -8.55
CA ARG A 153 -24.91 16.32 -9.96
C ARG A 153 -25.29 15.04 -10.67
N PRO A 154 -26.36 15.01 -11.49
CA PRO A 154 -26.64 13.89 -12.38
C PRO A 154 -25.41 13.70 -13.29
N GLN A 155 -24.53 12.80 -12.95
CA GLN A 155 -23.26 12.66 -13.66
C GLN A 155 -23.23 11.39 -14.48
N LYS A 156 -22.33 11.41 -15.49
CA LYS A 156 -21.83 10.21 -16.17
C LYS A 156 -21.61 9.11 -15.14
N LYS A 157 -22.05 7.88 -15.46
CA LYS A 157 -21.86 6.69 -14.63
C LYS A 157 -20.46 6.68 -14.01
N GLN A 158 -20.38 6.95 -12.73
CA GLN A 158 -19.13 6.81 -11.99
C GLN A 158 -18.75 5.32 -11.99
N LYS A 159 -17.46 5.03 -12.06
CA LYS A 159 -16.95 3.67 -12.00
C LYS A 159 -16.39 3.42 -10.62
N PRO A 160 -16.44 2.17 -10.13
CA PRO A 160 -15.69 1.78 -8.95
C PRO A 160 -14.21 2.17 -9.08
N MET A 161 -13.61 2.66 -7.98
CA MET A 161 -12.21 3.08 -7.97
C MET A 161 -11.54 2.74 -6.63
N PRO A 162 -10.24 2.41 -6.62
CA PRO A 162 -9.50 2.21 -5.39
C PRO A 162 -9.46 3.49 -4.54
N VAL A 163 -9.60 3.32 -3.22
CA VAL A 163 -9.51 4.40 -2.22
C VAL A 163 -8.64 3.98 -1.04
N LEU A 164 -8.10 4.95 -0.32
CA LEU A 164 -7.31 4.66 0.88
C LEU A 164 -8.19 4.08 2.00
N PHE A 165 -9.35 4.67 2.22
CA PHE A 165 -10.31 4.23 3.24
C PHE A 165 -11.74 4.62 2.84
N GLY A 166 -12.72 3.94 3.44
CA GLY A 166 -14.14 4.27 3.37
C GLY A 166 -14.57 5.06 4.60
N THR A 167 -15.85 5.29 4.77
CA THR A 167 -16.42 5.86 5.98
C THR A 167 -17.10 4.77 6.80
N GLY A 168 -16.91 4.78 8.12
CA GLY A 168 -17.63 3.90 9.05
C GLY A 168 -19.15 4.06 8.99
N ALA A 169 -19.65 5.14 8.38
CA ALA A 169 -21.08 5.36 8.20
C ALA A 169 -21.76 4.32 7.29
N ALA A 170 -21.06 3.83 6.25
CA ALA A 170 -21.56 2.76 5.38
C ALA A 170 -20.41 2.09 4.62
N MET A 171 -20.03 0.88 4.99
CA MET A 171 -18.97 0.12 4.34
C MET A 171 -19.18 -1.38 4.47
N PHE A 172 -18.51 -2.15 3.62
CA PHE A 172 -18.50 -3.62 3.66
C PHE A 172 -17.05 -4.11 3.71
N VAL A 173 -16.84 -5.23 4.37
CA VAL A 173 -15.52 -5.89 4.44
C VAL A 173 -15.70 -7.41 4.43
N ARG A 174 -14.77 -8.13 3.79
CA ARG A 174 -14.70 -9.59 3.94
C ARG A 174 -14.37 -9.91 5.39
N ARG A 175 -15.13 -10.79 6.02
CA ARG A 175 -14.88 -11.20 7.41
C ARG A 175 -13.45 -11.67 7.61
N GLU A 176 -12.98 -12.57 6.77
CA GLU A 176 -11.60 -13.09 6.83
C GLU A 176 -10.52 -11.99 6.80
N VAL A 177 -10.75 -10.93 6.01
CA VAL A 177 -9.84 -9.77 5.93
C VAL A 177 -9.92 -8.93 7.21
N PHE A 178 -11.15 -8.68 7.71
CA PHE A 178 -11.34 -7.94 8.95
C PHE A 178 -10.65 -8.62 10.13
N GLU A 179 -10.88 -9.92 10.29
CA GLU A 179 -10.30 -10.74 11.37
C GLU A 179 -8.78 -10.86 11.22
N LYS A 180 -8.27 -11.10 10.00
CA LYS A 180 -6.84 -11.18 9.71
C LYS A 180 -6.10 -9.89 10.07
N LEU A 181 -6.72 -8.73 9.86
CA LEU A 181 -6.17 -7.43 10.20
C LEU A 181 -6.40 -7.04 11.67
N GLY A 182 -7.08 -7.86 12.47
CA GLY A 182 -7.36 -7.62 13.87
C GLY A 182 -8.49 -6.63 14.15
N GLY A 183 -9.38 -6.41 13.17
CA GLY A 183 -10.52 -5.51 13.31
C GLY A 183 -10.15 -4.02 13.38
N PHE A 184 -11.06 -3.23 13.92
CA PHE A 184 -10.78 -1.84 14.27
C PHE A 184 -9.91 -1.77 15.54
N ASP A 185 -8.99 -0.81 15.61
CA ASP A 185 -8.22 -0.54 16.81
C ASP A 185 -9.09 0.22 17.83
N GLU A 186 -9.51 -0.45 18.89
CA GLU A 186 -10.44 0.09 19.90
C GLU A 186 -9.88 1.31 20.64
N SER A 187 -8.58 1.51 20.62
CA SER A 187 -7.94 2.66 21.25
C SER A 187 -8.25 3.99 20.57
N PHE A 188 -8.74 3.95 19.34
CA PHE A 188 -9.25 5.14 18.67
C PHE A 188 -10.55 5.64 19.34
N PHE A 189 -11.32 4.75 19.93
CA PHE A 189 -12.64 5.00 20.51
C PHE A 189 -13.66 5.41 19.44
N MET A 190 -13.41 6.51 18.73
CA MET A 190 -14.24 7.09 17.68
C MET A 190 -13.36 7.96 16.78
N PHE A 191 -13.68 8.02 15.49
CA PHE A 191 -12.94 8.69 14.42
C PHE A 191 -11.57 8.07 14.14
N PHE A 192 -11.24 7.97 12.87
CA PHE A 192 -9.99 7.39 12.34
C PHE A 192 -9.84 5.87 12.46
N GLU A 193 -10.75 5.14 13.11
CA GLU A 193 -10.75 3.67 13.09
C GLU A 193 -10.89 3.14 11.66
N ASP A 194 -11.70 3.82 10.84
CA ASP A 194 -11.92 3.53 9.41
C ASP A 194 -10.69 3.93 8.56
N VAL A 195 -10.07 5.06 8.84
CA VAL A 195 -8.82 5.51 8.20
C VAL A 195 -7.69 4.52 8.47
N ASP A 196 -7.47 4.17 9.73
CA ASP A 196 -6.44 3.21 10.14
C ASP A 196 -6.67 1.82 9.51
N PHE A 197 -7.92 1.34 9.58
CA PHE A 197 -8.28 0.05 8.99
C PHE A 197 -8.07 0.03 7.48
N GLY A 198 -8.53 1.05 6.76
CA GLY A 198 -8.37 1.16 5.32
C GLY A 198 -6.89 1.24 4.91
N TRP A 199 -6.06 1.96 5.67
CA TRP A 199 -4.63 2.05 5.41
C TRP A 199 -3.96 0.69 5.63
N ARG A 200 -4.22 0.00 6.76
CA ARG A 200 -3.73 -1.37 7.04
C ARG A 200 -4.17 -2.38 5.98
N LEU A 201 -5.41 -2.29 5.53
CA LEU A 201 -5.96 -3.15 4.47
C LEU A 201 -5.17 -3.01 3.17
N ASN A 202 -4.95 -1.76 2.75
CA ASN A 202 -4.16 -1.48 1.55
C ASN A 202 -2.69 -1.92 1.72
N LEU A 203 -2.05 -1.66 2.88
CA LEU A 203 -0.70 -2.11 3.18
C LEU A 203 -0.55 -3.63 3.13
N ALA A 204 -1.58 -4.37 3.55
CA ALA A 204 -1.62 -5.83 3.50
C ALA A 204 -1.90 -6.41 2.09
N GLY A 205 -1.91 -5.57 1.04
CA GLY A 205 -2.04 -6.00 -0.35
C GLY A 205 -3.48 -6.07 -0.86
N TYR A 206 -4.50 -5.87 -0.02
CA TYR A 206 -5.90 -5.83 -0.45
C TYR A 206 -6.24 -4.49 -1.08
N THR A 207 -7.34 -4.44 -1.82
CA THR A 207 -7.90 -3.21 -2.39
C THR A 207 -9.13 -2.79 -1.60
N TYR A 208 -9.17 -1.54 -1.16
CA TYR A 208 -10.38 -0.89 -0.71
C TYR A 208 -11.01 -0.20 -1.91
N LEU A 209 -12.21 -0.62 -2.31
CA LEU A 209 -12.87 -0.14 -3.52
C LEU A 209 -14.07 0.75 -3.17
N TYR A 210 -14.12 1.95 -3.72
CA TYR A 210 -15.32 2.79 -3.71
C TYR A 210 -16.31 2.29 -4.76
N GLU A 211 -17.56 2.03 -4.36
CA GLU A 211 -18.65 1.60 -5.22
C GLU A 211 -19.80 2.63 -5.23
N PRO A 212 -19.93 3.44 -6.29
CA PRO A 212 -20.91 4.51 -6.33
C PRO A 212 -22.37 4.05 -6.36
N LEU A 213 -22.66 2.80 -6.76
CA LEU A 213 -23.99 2.23 -6.78
C LEU A 213 -24.41 1.65 -5.41
N SER A 214 -23.45 1.44 -4.52
CA SER A 214 -23.70 1.08 -3.12
C SER A 214 -23.97 2.38 -2.36
N LEU A 215 -25.23 2.79 -2.26
CA LEU A 215 -25.67 4.10 -1.74
C LEU A 215 -26.29 3.98 -0.35
N ALA A 216 -25.92 4.87 0.57
CA ALA A 216 -26.56 5.04 1.86
C ALA A 216 -26.85 6.53 2.14
N TYR A 217 -27.89 6.80 2.95
CA TYR A 217 -28.29 8.13 3.42
C TYR A 217 -27.91 8.28 4.88
N HIS A 218 -27.38 9.43 5.29
CA HIS A 218 -26.84 9.65 6.63
C HIS A 218 -27.32 10.99 7.22
N ARG A 219 -27.67 10.98 8.50
CA ARG A 219 -28.00 12.20 9.26
C ARG A 219 -26.74 12.74 9.92
N TYR A 220 -25.93 13.43 9.17
CA TYR A 220 -24.66 13.98 9.65
C TYR A 220 -24.79 14.64 11.02
N HIS A 221 -23.98 14.21 12.01
CA HIS A 221 -24.00 14.64 13.42
C HIS A 221 -25.26 14.32 14.24
N GLY A 222 -26.13 13.41 13.83
CA GLY A 222 -27.30 13.01 14.62
C GLY A 222 -26.95 12.53 16.03
N SER A 223 -25.89 11.76 16.19
CA SER A 223 -25.42 11.18 17.46
C SER A 223 -24.47 12.08 18.28
N MET A 224 -23.94 13.17 17.69
CA MET A 224 -22.96 14.07 18.33
C MET A 224 -23.57 15.35 18.94
N GLY A 225 -24.89 15.48 18.94
CA GLY A 225 -25.60 16.64 19.52
C GLY A 225 -25.21 16.89 20.97
N GLY A 226 -24.56 18.03 21.22
CA GLY A 226 -24.15 18.45 22.58
C GLY A 226 -22.71 18.14 22.98
N VAL A 227 -21.91 17.49 22.13
CA VAL A 227 -20.47 17.34 22.36
C VAL A 227 -19.74 18.62 21.97
N ALA A 228 -18.92 19.14 22.90
CA ALA A 228 -18.15 20.36 22.64
C ALA A 228 -17.12 20.10 21.49
N PRO A 229 -17.00 21.02 20.49
CA PRO A 229 -16.16 20.82 19.31
C PRO A 229 -14.69 20.47 19.61
N TYR A 230 -14.13 21.00 20.70
CA TYR A 230 -12.74 20.70 21.07
C TYR A 230 -12.51 19.24 21.49
N ARG A 231 -13.56 18.50 21.89
CA ARG A 231 -13.47 17.05 22.21
C ARG A 231 -13.35 16.20 20.96
N GLU A 232 -14.10 16.53 19.93
CA GLU A 232 -13.97 15.92 18.60
C GLU A 232 -12.58 16.22 18.04
N GLN A 233 -12.17 17.49 18.03
CA GLN A 233 -10.85 17.89 17.55
C GLN A 233 -9.73 17.16 18.28
N PHE A 234 -9.85 16.92 19.59
CA PHE A 234 -8.87 16.16 20.36
C PHE A 234 -8.73 14.73 19.86
N LEU A 235 -9.83 14.02 19.58
CA LEU A 235 -9.78 12.67 19.03
C LEU A 235 -9.16 12.68 17.63
N LEU A 236 -9.52 13.62 16.77
CA LEU A 236 -8.97 13.75 15.42
C LEU A 236 -7.44 13.96 15.45
N GLU A 237 -6.95 14.91 16.27
CA GLU A 237 -5.50 15.18 16.38
C GLU A 237 -4.72 13.97 16.93
N ARG A 238 -5.22 13.36 18.01
CA ARG A 238 -4.58 12.20 18.63
C ARG A 238 -4.55 11.00 17.67
N ASN A 239 -5.69 10.70 17.06
CA ASN A 239 -5.86 9.53 16.22
C ASN A 239 -5.07 9.66 14.91
N ALA A 240 -4.92 10.89 14.37
CA ALA A 240 -4.04 11.16 13.25
C ALA A 240 -2.58 10.77 13.56
N LEU A 241 -2.06 11.13 14.74
CA LEU A 241 -0.72 10.75 15.18
C LEU A 241 -0.58 9.22 15.32
N TYR A 242 -1.61 8.55 15.86
CA TYR A 242 -1.62 7.09 15.95
C TYR A 242 -1.55 6.44 14.56
N CYS A 243 -2.36 6.91 13.60
CA CYS A 243 -2.35 6.42 12.22
C CYS A 243 -0.97 6.59 11.56
N LEU A 244 -0.37 7.77 11.64
CA LEU A 244 0.97 8.02 11.08
C LEU A 244 2.00 7.06 11.66
N TYR A 245 2.06 6.98 13.00
CA TYR A 245 3.06 6.18 13.68
C TYR A 245 2.96 4.69 13.33
N LYS A 246 1.75 4.16 13.27
CA LYS A 246 1.50 2.75 12.99
C LYS A 246 1.81 2.38 11.54
N ASN A 247 1.40 3.23 10.60
CA ASN A 247 1.24 2.85 9.20
C ASN A 247 2.37 3.31 8.27
N LEU A 248 3.06 4.43 8.52
CA LEU A 248 4.21 4.84 7.72
C LEU A 248 5.40 3.88 7.87
N ASP A 249 6.18 3.68 6.82
CA ASP A 249 7.48 3.02 6.93
C ASP A 249 8.48 3.82 7.78
N ASP A 250 9.64 3.25 8.08
CA ASP A 250 10.59 3.90 8.99
C ASP A 250 11.18 5.19 8.40
N ALA A 251 11.44 5.22 7.10
CA ALA A 251 12.02 6.39 6.43
C ALA A 251 11.03 7.56 6.38
N ASN A 252 9.77 7.27 6.02
CA ASN A 252 8.73 8.28 5.95
C ASN A 252 8.29 8.73 7.36
N LEU A 253 8.21 7.81 8.32
CA LEU A 253 7.90 8.17 9.70
C LEU A 253 8.94 9.12 10.28
N ALA A 254 10.24 8.82 10.11
CA ALA A 254 11.33 9.68 10.62
C ALA A 254 11.30 11.09 10.03
N ARG A 255 10.83 11.23 8.79
CA ARG A 255 10.71 12.50 8.08
C ARG A 255 9.43 13.26 8.41
N MET A 256 8.29 12.57 8.43
CA MET A 256 6.98 13.21 8.52
C MET A 256 6.52 13.47 9.96
N LEU A 257 6.80 12.56 10.91
CA LEU A 257 6.31 12.71 12.28
C LEU A 257 6.81 13.99 12.97
N PRO A 258 8.11 14.38 12.89
CA PRO A 258 8.56 15.64 13.49
C PRO A 258 7.84 16.86 12.89
N GLY A 259 7.64 16.87 11.58
CA GLY A 259 6.89 17.93 10.89
C GLY A 259 5.42 17.97 11.34
N ALA A 260 4.75 16.82 11.47
CA ALA A 260 3.37 16.71 11.94
C ALA A 260 3.20 17.27 13.37
N LEU A 261 4.13 16.92 14.27
CA LEU A 261 4.13 17.46 15.64
C LEU A 261 4.33 18.97 15.65
N LEU A 262 5.24 19.51 14.83
CA LEU A 262 5.43 20.97 14.72
C LEU A 262 4.22 21.67 14.11
N ALA A 263 3.54 21.06 13.13
CA ALA A 263 2.31 21.60 12.56
C ALA A 263 1.19 21.63 13.61
N SER A 264 1.08 20.62 14.48
CA SER A 264 0.16 20.60 15.62
C SER A 264 0.47 21.70 16.63
N VAL A 265 1.75 21.90 17.00
CA VAL A 265 2.17 23.03 17.86
C VAL A 265 1.83 24.36 17.21
N LYS A 266 2.04 24.51 15.91
CA LYS A 266 1.73 25.75 15.19
C LYS A 266 0.24 26.06 15.20
N ARG A 267 -0.63 25.07 15.07
CA ARG A 267 -2.10 25.23 15.25
C ARG A 267 -2.43 25.70 16.65
N SER A 268 -1.88 25.01 17.67
CA SER A 268 -2.07 25.39 19.06
C SER A 268 -1.74 26.86 19.31
N VAL A 269 -0.58 27.33 18.86
CA VAL A 269 -0.13 28.73 19.03
C VAL A 269 -1.06 29.70 18.31
N VAL A 270 -1.51 29.40 17.10
CA VAL A 270 -2.45 30.26 16.36
C VAL A 270 -3.80 30.34 17.08
N ASP A 271 -4.30 29.21 17.58
CA ASP A 271 -5.59 29.12 18.28
C ASP A 271 -5.60 29.83 19.66
N THR A 272 -4.42 30.07 20.27
CA THR A 272 -4.34 30.90 21.49
C THR A 272 -4.76 32.33 21.23
N GLY A 273 -4.63 32.84 20.02
CA GLY A 273 -4.79 34.25 19.70
C GLY A 273 -3.68 35.16 20.26
N LEU A 274 -2.67 34.56 20.92
CA LEU A 274 -1.56 35.32 21.53
C LEU A 274 -0.49 35.67 20.51
N ASP A 275 0.27 36.74 20.78
CA ASP A 275 1.44 37.16 20.05
C ASP A 275 2.71 36.82 20.85
N THR A 276 3.82 36.55 20.14
CA THR A 276 5.13 36.33 20.76
C THR A 276 5.63 37.53 21.56
N SER A 277 5.15 38.74 21.25
CA SER A 277 5.41 39.95 22.05
C SER A 277 4.96 39.82 23.52
N THR A 278 3.97 38.93 23.79
CA THR A 278 3.53 38.60 25.16
C THR A 278 4.65 38.03 26.03
N PHE A 279 5.62 37.38 25.39
CA PHE A 279 6.78 36.71 26.02
C PHE A 279 8.09 37.47 25.83
N ASP A 280 8.04 38.68 25.20
CA ASP A 280 9.23 39.46 24.91
C ASP A 280 9.63 40.32 26.11
N LEU A 281 10.69 39.94 26.78
CA LEU A 281 11.25 40.65 27.93
C LEU A 281 11.84 42.03 27.57
N ALA A 282 12.18 42.28 26.31
CA ALA A 282 12.79 43.53 25.87
C ALA A 282 11.79 44.70 25.79
N HIS A 283 10.51 44.41 25.64
CA HIS A 283 9.46 45.42 25.50
C HIS A 283 8.63 45.68 26.78
N GLY A 284 9.13 45.27 27.93
CA GLY A 284 8.55 45.57 29.25
C GLY A 284 7.08 45.18 29.35
N GLY A 285 6.80 43.94 29.63
CA GLY A 285 5.44 43.44 29.77
C GLY A 285 4.69 44.16 30.86
N GLY A 286 3.54 44.72 30.53
CA GLY A 286 2.55 45.10 31.54
C GLY A 286 2.18 43.87 32.37
N ASN A 287 1.85 44.03 33.65
CA ASN A 287 1.35 42.99 34.52
C ASN A 287 0.14 42.30 33.88
N VAL A 288 0.33 41.13 33.25
CA VAL A 288 -0.76 40.30 32.77
C VAL A 288 -1.12 39.35 33.91
N GLU A 289 -2.11 39.75 34.71
CA GLU A 289 -2.55 38.99 35.90
C GLU A 289 -3.23 37.66 35.53
N SER A 290 -3.74 37.50 34.33
CA SER A 290 -4.27 36.22 33.83
C SER A 290 -4.31 36.19 32.29
N LEU A 291 -3.83 35.13 31.69
CA LEU A 291 -4.01 34.80 30.26
C LEU A 291 -5.22 33.85 30.13
N SER A 292 -6.31 34.33 29.54
CA SER A 292 -7.42 33.43 29.16
C SER A 292 -7.10 32.79 27.82
N MET A 293 -7.00 31.47 27.79
CA MET A 293 -6.80 30.70 26.56
C MET A 293 -8.08 29.98 26.14
N ASN A 294 -8.34 29.93 24.84
CA ASN A 294 -9.37 29.07 24.29
C ASN A 294 -9.00 27.60 24.59
N PRO A 295 -9.89 26.77 25.16
CA PRO A 295 -9.63 25.34 25.36
C PRO A 295 -9.16 24.59 24.09
N ALA A 296 -9.63 25.00 22.91
CA ALA A 296 -9.19 24.44 21.63
C ALA A 296 -7.68 24.59 21.40
N ALA A 297 -7.05 25.65 21.90
CA ALA A 297 -5.61 25.85 21.77
C ALA A 297 -4.77 24.79 22.53
N ALA A 298 -5.33 24.20 23.58
CA ALA A 298 -4.65 23.14 24.33
C ALA A 298 -4.82 21.74 23.70
N VAL A 299 -5.77 21.56 22.78
CA VAL A 299 -6.10 20.27 22.17
C VAL A 299 -4.88 19.57 21.55
N PRO A 300 -4.06 20.22 20.70
CA PRO A 300 -2.90 19.56 20.11
C PRO A 300 -1.87 19.11 21.17
N LEU A 301 -1.72 19.86 22.26
CA LEU A 301 -0.78 19.51 23.34
C LEU A 301 -1.23 18.25 24.06
N PHE A 302 -2.52 18.16 24.43
CA PHE A 302 -3.06 16.96 25.06
C PHE A 302 -3.10 15.76 24.12
N ALA A 303 -3.30 15.97 22.81
CA ALA A 303 -3.21 14.92 21.82
C ALA A 303 -1.79 14.33 21.72
N MET A 304 -0.75 15.18 21.74
CA MET A 304 0.65 14.76 21.78
C MET A 304 1.01 14.06 23.09
N ASP A 305 0.53 14.56 24.23
CA ASP A 305 0.73 13.93 25.55
C ASP A 305 0.19 12.49 25.55
N GLN A 306 -1.07 12.30 25.14
CA GLN A 306 -1.65 10.95 25.02
C GLN A 306 -0.97 10.08 23.94
N PHE A 307 -0.45 10.68 22.87
CA PHE A 307 0.36 9.93 21.90
C PHE A 307 1.63 9.38 22.55
N VAL A 308 2.32 10.16 23.39
CA VAL A 308 3.51 9.69 24.13
C VAL A 308 3.15 8.53 25.05
N ASP A 309 2.06 8.66 25.82
CA ASP A 309 1.59 7.58 26.71
C ASP A 309 1.23 6.29 25.95
N ALA A 310 0.74 6.43 24.73
CA ALA A 310 0.36 5.28 23.88
C ALA A 310 1.55 4.59 23.19
N LEU A 311 2.75 5.19 23.14
CA LEU A 311 3.90 4.67 22.40
C LEU A 311 4.22 3.18 22.68
N PRO A 312 4.22 2.69 23.93
CA PRO A 312 4.51 1.27 24.17
C PRO A 312 3.56 0.32 23.43
N ARG A 313 2.29 0.65 23.36
CA ARG A 313 1.29 -0.11 22.61
C ARG A 313 1.46 0.08 21.10
N LEU A 314 1.64 1.32 20.65
CA LEU A 314 1.78 1.65 19.23
C LEU A 314 3.02 1.00 18.60
N ILE A 315 4.11 0.84 19.34
CA ILE A 315 5.32 0.12 18.90
C ILE A 315 5.00 -1.35 18.58
N LEU A 316 4.24 -2.03 19.45
CA LEU A 316 3.84 -3.41 19.21
C LEU A 316 2.95 -3.56 17.99
N GLN A 317 1.95 -2.66 17.86
CA GLN A 317 1.05 -2.65 16.71
C GLN A 317 1.80 -2.35 15.41
N ARG A 318 2.70 -1.34 15.42
CA ARG A 318 3.56 -1.01 14.29
C ARG A 318 4.38 -2.22 13.84
N THR A 319 5.02 -2.92 14.77
CA THR A 319 5.84 -4.10 14.46
C THR A 319 5.02 -5.14 13.68
N GLY A 320 3.79 -5.41 14.11
CA GLY A 320 2.89 -6.33 13.39
C GLY A 320 2.50 -5.83 11.99
N ILE A 321 2.16 -4.55 11.86
CA ILE A 321 1.76 -3.95 10.58
C ILE A 321 2.95 -3.95 9.60
N GLN A 322 4.13 -3.49 10.02
CA GLN A 322 5.31 -3.42 9.16
C GLN A 322 5.80 -4.79 8.72
N SER A 323 5.72 -5.82 9.59
CA SER A 323 6.09 -7.20 9.24
C SER A 323 5.16 -7.85 8.21
N SER A 324 3.90 -7.43 8.15
CA SER A 324 2.89 -7.95 7.21
C SER A 324 2.68 -7.07 5.97
N ARG A 325 3.43 -5.97 5.85
CA ARG A 325 3.32 -5.00 4.76
C ARG A 325 3.68 -5.64 3.41
N GLN A 326 2.83 -5.46 2.41
CA GLN A 326 3.02 -5.89 1.03
C GLN A 326 3.14 -4.72 0.05
N ARG A 327 2.71 -3.51 0.43
CA ARG A 327 2.79 -2.31 -0.40
C ARG A 327 3.62 -1.23 0.29
N SER A 328 4.43 -0.51 -0.50
CA SER A 328 5.22 0.63 -0.02
C SER A 328 4.33 1.86 0.23
N ASP A 329 4.87 2.84 0.97
CA ASP A 329 4.19 4.14 1.14
C ASP A 329 4.04 4.88 -0.20
N VAL A 330 4.97 4.71 -1.15
CA VAL A 330 4.86 5.31 -2.48
C VAL A 330 3.60 4.80 -3.21
N ALA A 331 3.29 3.50 -3.09
CA ALA A 331 2.04 2.97 -3.63
C ALA A 331 0.80 3.55 -2.91
N MET A 332 0.93 3.91 -1.63
CA MET A 332 -0.15 4.52 -0.85
C MET A 332 -0.39 5.99 -1.21
N TRP A 333 0.66 6.75 -1.56
CA TRP A 333 0.50 8.18 -1.91
C TRP A 333 -0.51 8.43 -3.04
N LYS A 334 -0.63 7.50 -3.98
CA LYS A 334 -1.64 7.57 -5.06
C LYS A 334 -3.08 7.57 -4.54
N LEU A 335 -3.31 7.04 -3.34
CA LEU A 335 -4.62 6.95 -2.70
C LEU A 335 -4.87 8.10 -1.69
N PHE A 336 -3.85 8.89 -1.36
CA PHE A 336 -3.96 9.97 -0.35
C PHE A 336 -4.68 11.22 -0.88
N GLY A 337 -4.73 11.42 -2.19
CA GLY A 337 -5.28 12.65 -2.79
C GLY A 337 -4.36 13.85 -2.59
N GLU A 338 -4.89 14.99 -2.15
CA GLU A 338 -4.12 16.20 -1.90
C GLU A 338 -3.37 16.13 -0.57
N THR A 339 -2.23 15.48 -0.56
CA THR A 339 -1.42 15.23 0.65
C THR A 339 -0.95 16.51 1.34
N ASN A 340 -0.85 17.63 0.62
CA ASN A 340 -0.32 18.91 1.11
C ASN A 340 -1.43 19.93 1.46
N ALA A 341 -2.67 19.48 1.68
CA ALA A 341 -3.75 20.38 2.09
C ALA A 341 -3.50 20.94 3.51
N ALA A 342 -3.48 22.26 3.66
CA ALA A 342 -3.36 22.90 4.96
C ALA A 342 -4.70 22.92 5.70
N MET A 343 -4.71 22.66 7.02
CA MET A 343 -5.95 22.65 7.82
C MET A 343 -6.49 24.03 8.17
N SER A 344 -5.71 25.08 8.00
CA SER A 344 -6.10 26.44 8.36
C SER A 344 -5.66 27.41 7.27
N ASN A 345 -6.52 28.38 6.99
CA ASN A 345 -6.22 29.49 6.08
C ASN A 345 -5.61 30.71 6.82
N ASP A 346 -5.31 30.61 8.11
CA ASP A 346 -4.63 31.67 8.85
C ASP A 346 -3.22 31.91 8.30
N ALA A 347 -2.90 33.15 7.96
CA ALA A 347 -1.64 33.50 7.33
C ALA A 347 -0.41 33.19 8.21
N ARG A 348 -0.54 33.21 9.55
CA ARG A 348 0.54 32.82 10.47
C ARG A 348 0.75 31.33 10.48
N TYR A 349 -0.35 30.56 10.37
CA TYR A 349 -0.29 29.12 10.23
C TYR A 349 0.38 28.74 8.92
N LEU A 350 -0.09 29.27 7.78
CA LEU A 350 0.41 28.93 6.45
C LEU A 350 1.91 29.16 6.30
N ARG A 351 2.41 30.34 6.75
CA ARG A 351 3.86 30.59 6.72
C ARG A 351 4.68 29.59 7.54
N GLY A 352 4.18 29.16 8.68
CA GLY A 352 4.84 28.14 9.49
C GLY A 352 4.75 26.76 8.86
N TYR A 353 3.61 26.45 8.26
CA TYR A 353 3.37 25.20 7.54
C TYR A 353 4.33 25.03 6.35
N ASP A 354 4.43 26.04 5.49
CA ASP A 354 5.35 26.04 4.34
C ASP A 354 6.81 25.86 4.79
N ALA A 355 7.23 26.56 5.85
CA ALA A 355 8.57 26.40 6.42
C ALA A 355 8.83 24.98 6.95
N ILE A 356 7.82 24.33 7.55
CA ILE A 356 7.92 22.95 8.01
C ILE A 356 8.05 21.99 6.80
N VAL A 357 7.22 22.17 5.78
CA VAL A 357 7.26 21.34 4.56
C VAL A 357 8.64 21.42 3.90
N GLU A 358 9.20 22.61 3.78
CA GLU A 358 10.53 22.84 3.20
C GLU A 358 11.64 22.24 4.08
N ALA A 359 11.64 22.56 5.38
CA ALA A 359 12.72 22.17 6.30
C ALA A 359 12.85 20.64 6.49
N PHE A 360 11.73 19.92 6.47
CA PHE A 360 11.72 18.47 6.64
C PHE A 360 11.64 17.70 5.33
N GLY A 361 11.49 18.39 4.20
CA GLY A 361 11.36 17.75 2.90
C GLY A 361 10.22 16.73 2.84
N VAL A 362 9.13 16.98 3.57
CA VAL A 362 8.05 16.00 3.80
C VAL A 362 7.35 15.52 2.54
N MET A 363 7.43 16.31 1.47
CA MET A 363 6.87 15.98 0.15
C MET A 363 7.94 15.72 -0.90
N ALA A 364 9.22 15.78 -0.51
CA ALA A 364 10.32 15.43 -1.39
C ALA A 364 10.50 13.90 -1.41
N ASP A 365 9.53 13.19 -1.95
CA ASP A 365 9.85 11.86 -2.46
C ASP A 365 10.86 12.05 -3.59
N PRO A 366 11.93 11.23 -3.66
CA PRO A 366 12.66 11.15 -4.89
C PRO A 366 11.63 10.87 -5.99
N PRO A 367 11.63 11.63 -7.09
CA PRO A 367 10.67 11.42 -8.15
C PRO A 367 10.69 9.94 -8.52
N ALA A 368 9.53 9.33 -8.65
CA ALA A 368 9.45 7.96 -9.14
C ALA A 368 10.15 7.94 -10.49
N LEU A 369 11.30 7.26 -10.58
CA LEU A 369 12.05 7.17 -11.81
C LEU A 369 11.31 6.25 -12.79
N ALA A 370 11.38 6.57 -14.05
CA ALA A 370 11.00 5.68 -15.13
C ALA A 370 12.14 4.65 -15.34
N VAL A 371 11.92 3.40 -14.95
CA VAL A 371 12.92 2.33 -15.01
C VAL A 371 12.55 1.35 -16.13
N LEU A 372 13.41 1.22 -17.11
CA LEU A 372 13.32 0.22 -18.17
C LEU A 372 14.23 -0.96 -17.84
N ILE A 373 13.66 -2.15 -17.75
CA ILE A 373 14.44 -3.40 -17.59
C ILE A 373 14.37 -4.17 -18.89
N ILE A 374 15.52 -4.57 -19.45
CA ILE A 374 15.62 -5.27 -20.72
C ILE A 374 16.15 -6.69 -20.50
N THR A 375 15.43 -7.68 -20.98
CA THR A 375 15.84 -9.09 -20.96
C THR A 375 15.67 -9.73 -22.33
N GLY A 376 16.51 -10.73 -22.65
CA GLY A 376 16.38 -11.56 -23.86
C GLY A 376 15.31 -12.64 -23.74
N ASP A 377 14.91 -12.97 -22.51
CA ASP A 377 14.07 -14.12 -22.22
C ASP A 377 12.57 -13.84 -22.34
N PRO A 378 11.77 -14.85 -22.72
CA PRO A 378 10.32 -14.70 -22.74
C PRO A 378 9.76 -14.49 -21.33
N ILE A 379 8.75 -13.62 -21.21
CA ILE A 379 8.05 -13.33 -19.98
C ILE A 379 6.63 -13.90 -20.04
N GLY A 380 6.43 -15.02 -19.36
CA GLY A 380 5.17 -15.76 -19.35
C GLY A 380 5.00 -16.58 -18.07
N LYS A 381 4.01 -17.47 -18.04
CA LYS A 381 3.76 -18.38 -16.89
C LYS A 381 4.94 -19.31 -16.58
N LYS A 382 5.85 -19.50 -17.54
CA LYS A 382 7.09 -20.26 -17.36
C LYS A 382 8.24 -19.31 -17.66
N LEU A 383 9.10 -19.10 -16.69
CA LEU A 383 10.26 -18.24 -16.78
C LEU A 383 11.54 -19.10 -16.73
N SER A 384 12.54 -18.70 -17.50
CA SER A 384 13.93 -19.16 -17.40
C SER A 384 14.65 -18.43 -16.26
N GLY A 385 15.87 -18.78 -15.95
CA GLY A 385 16.68 -18.10 -14.93
C GLY A 385 16.79 -16.60 -15.13
N PRO A 386 17.23 -16.11 -16.31
CA PRO A 386 17.30 -14.67 -16.59
C PRO A 386 15.95 -13.97 -16.51
N GLY A 387 14.90 -14.58 -17.07
CA GLY A 387 13.53 -14.06 -16.99
C GLY A 387 13.01 -13.96 -15.56
N ILE A 388 13.27 -14.95 -14.69
CA ILE A 388 12.93 -14.92 -13.25
C ILE A 388 13.62 -13.74 -12.58
N ARG A 389 14.91 -13.52 -12.86
CA ARG A 389 15.68 -12.42 -12.28
C ARG A 389 15.14 -11.06 -12.69
N ALA A 390 14.91 -10.86 -13.98
CA ALA A 390 14.33 -9.62 -14.51
C ALA A 390 12.92 -9.36 -13.95
N TRP A 391 12.08 -10.40 -13.84
CA TRP A 391 10.75 -10.34 -13.27
C TRP A 391 10.73 -9.89 -11.81
N HIS A 392 11.53 -10.53 -10.95
CA HIS A 392 11.58 -10.17 -9.54
C HIS A 392 12.19 -8.79 -9.30
N MET A 393 13.20 -8.41 -10.10
CA MET A 393 13.79 -7.07 -10.05
C MET A 393 12.75 -6.01 -10.44
N ALA A 394 11.98 -6.25 -11.51
CA ALA A 394 10.94 -5.35 -11.96
C ALA A 394 9.87 -5.12 -10.89
N HIS A 395 9.39 -6.20 -10.25
CA HIS A 395 8.38 -6.09 -9.19
C HIS A 395 8.91 -5.43 -7.92
N ALA A 396 10.17 -5.67 -7.56
CA ALA A 396 10.79 -4.99 -6.42
C ALA A 396 10.90 -3.48 -6.66
N LEU A 397 11.32 -3.07 -7.87
CA LEU A 397 11.45 -1.65 -8.23
C LEU A 397 10.10 -0.96 -8.46
N ALA A 398 9.08 -1.69 -8.93
CA ALA A 398 7.73 -1.15 -9.14
C ALA A 398 7.04 -0.70 -7.84
N GLN A 399 7.56 -1.11 -6.69
CA GLN A 399 7.07 -0.61 -5.39
C GLN A 399 7.32 0.90 -5.21
N THR A 400 8.33 1.46 -5.89
CA THR A 400 8.77 2.85 -5.70
C THR A 400 8.95 3.63 -7.00
N HIS A 401 8.95 2.95 -8.15
CA HIS A 401 9.27 3.51 -9.46
C HIS A 401 8.21 3.12 -10.50
N ASP A 402 8.16 3.84 -11.63
CA ASP A 402 7.36 3.44 -12.80
C ASP A 402 8.23 2.48 -13.64
N VAL A 403 7.86 1.19 -13.65
CA VAL A 403 8.71 0.14 -14.22
C VAL A 403 8.09 -0.45 -15.48
N THR A 404 8.89 -0.53 -16.53
CA THR A 404 8.61 -1.31 -17.74
C THR A 404 9.62 -2.44 -17.87
N LEU A 405 9.13 -3.68 -17.98
CA LEU A 405 9.95 -4.84 -18.32
C LEU A 405 9.77 -5.15 -19.80
N LEU A 406 10.82 -4.91 -20.56
CA LEU A 406 10.91 -5.16 -21.98
C LEU A 406 11.60 -6.49 -22.23
N SER A 407 10.96 -7.36 -22.97
CA SER A 407 11.57 -8.61 -23.47
C SER A 407 11.80 -8.54 -24.97
N MET A 408 12.93 -9.08 -25.42
CA MET A 408 13.23 -9.28 -26.84
C MET A 408 12.59 -10.58 -27.40
N SER A 409 11.85 -11.28 -26.57
CA SER A 409 11.09 -12.49 -26.87
C SER A 409 9.61 -12.30 -26.51
N ASP A 410 8.82 -13.38 -26.59
CA ASP A 410 7.39 -13.35 -26.31
C ASP A 410 7.05 -12.84 -24.90
N VAL A 411 5.97 -12.06 -24.79
CA VAL A 411 5.47 -11.50 -23.54
C VAL A 411 3.98 -11.81 -23.35
N GLU A 412 3.59 -12.32 -22.20
CA GLU A 412 2.19 -12.45 -21.78
C GLU A 412 1.78 -11.22 -20.96
N GLU A 413 1.26 -10.18 -21.63
CA GLU A 413 0.98 -8.85 -21.05
C GLU A 413 0.03 -8.87 -19.84
N SER A 414 -0.82 -9.87 -19.72
CA SER A 414 -1.81 -9.98 -18.63
C SER A 414 -1.25 -10.47 -17.29
N LEU A 415 0.04 -10.80 -17.21
CA LEU A 415 0.65 -11.41 -16.01
C LEU A 415 0.87 -10.43 -14.84
N SER A 416 0.98 -9.13 -15.11
CA SER A 416 1.25 -8.14 -14.06
C SER A 416 0.35 -6.91 -14.22
N VAL A 417 -0.08 -6.36 -13.08
CA VAL A 417 -0.78 -5.06 -12.99
C VAL A 417 0.13 -3.93 -12.54
N ASP A 418 1.25 -4.25 -11.87
CA ASP A 418 2.15 -3.27 -11.27
C ASP A 418 3.36 -2.94 -12.16
N VAL A 419 3.70 -3.86 -13.09
CA VAL A 419 4.81 -3.72 -14.04
C VAL A 419 4.24 -3.72 -15.46
N ARG A 420 4.60 -2.71 -16.25
CA ARG A 420 4.27 -2.70 -17.68
C ARG A 420 5.14 -3.71 -18.41
N LEU A 421 4.51 -4.67 -19.08
CA LEU A 421 5.20 -5.70 -19.86
C LEU A 421 5.15 -5.33 -21.35
N VAL A 422 6.28 -5.39 -22.03
CA VAL A 422 6.42 -4.97 -23.44
C VAL A 422 7.29 -5.94 -24.20
N HIS A 423 6.89 -6.27 -25.43
CA HIS A 423 7.71 -6.97 -26.41
C HIS A 423 8.30 -5.97 -27.43
N VAL A 424 9.60 -6.09 -27.68
CA VAL A 424 10.30 -5.39 -28.78
C VAL A 424 11.24 -6.37 -29.43
N ASP A 425 11.08 -6.61 -30.73
CA ASP A 425 11.95 -7.51 -31.49
C ASP A 425 13.42 -7.05 -31.44
N ALA A 426 14.32 -8.02 -31.33
CA ALA A 426 15.75 -7.77 -31.35
C ALA A 426 16.16 -7.02 -32.63
N GLY A 427 16.80 -5.85 -32.50
CA GLY A 427 17.21 -4.99 -33.61
C GLY A 427 16.14 -4.03 -34.11
N ASP A 428 14.93 -3.98 -33.53
CA ASP A 428 13.98 -2.91 -33.82
C ASP A 428 14.31 -1.64 -33.02
N ASP A 429 15.34 -0.92 -33.48
CA ASP A 429 15.77 0.34 -32.89
C ASP A 429 14.66 1.42 -32.92
N THR A 430 13.71 1.32 -33.85
CA THR A 430 12.61 2.29 -33.96
C THR A 430 11.63 2.14 -32.79
N ALA A 431 11.18 0.93 -32.52
CA ALA A 431 10.33 0.62 -31.38
C ALA A 431 11.06 0.85 -30.07
N PHE A 432 12.34 0.46 -29.97
CA PHE A 432 13.17 0.66 -28.78
C PHE A 432 13.39 2.13 -28.42
N SER A 433 13.60 3.02 -29.42
CA SER A 433 13.85 4.45 -29.20
C SER A 433 12.76 5.18 -28.39
N GLY A 434 11.49 4.73 -28.47
CA GLY A 434 10.42 5.27 -27.65
C GLY A 434 10.61 4.96 -26.15
N TRP A 435 11.05 3.74 -25.85
CA TRP A 435 11.29 3.27 -24.48
C TRP A 435 12.58 3.86 -23.90
N GLU A 436 13.64 3.98 -24.70
CA GLU A 436 14.88 4.66 -24.30
C GLU A 436 14.60 6.11 -23.88
N LYS A 437 13.81 6.87 -24.66
CA LYS A 437 13.43 8.24 -24.33
C LYS A 437 12.57 8.34 -23.09
N TRP A 438 11.67 7.39 -22.86
CA TRP A 438 10.79 7.34 -21.70
C TRP A 438 11.56 7.08 -20.40
N ALA A 439 12.61 6.25 -20.42
CA ALA A 439 13.33 5.82 -19.24
C ALA A 439 14.21 6.95 -18.65
N ASP A 440 14.36 6.98 -17.34
CA ASP A 440 15.42 7.70 -16.62
C ASP A 440 16.61 6.79 -16.35
N VAL A 441 16.33 5.51 -16.07
CA VAL A 441 17.31 4.45 -15.79
C VAL A 441 17.00 3.24 -16.65
N ILE A 442 18.04 2.64 -17.24
CA ILE A 442 17.94 1.43 -18.04
C ILE A 442 18.78 0.32 -17.40
N ILE A 443 18.15 -0.77 -17.02
CA ILE A 443 18.82 -1.99 -16.54
C ILE A 443 18.76 -3.02 -17.69
N PHE A 444 19.87 -3.56 -18.09
CA PHE A 444 19.92 -4.49 -19.22
C PHE A 444 20.73 -5.74 -18.93
N GLN A 445 20.34 -6.85 -19.57
CA GLN A 445 20.93 -8.17 -19.44
C GLN A 445 21.39 -8.72 -20.81
N GLY A 446 22.31 -9.66 -20.78
CA GLY A 446 22.70 -10.45 -21.97
C GLY A 446 23.24 -9.57 -23.10
N HIS A 447 22.73 -9.76 -24.30
CA HIS A 447 23.18 -9.11 -25.53
C HIS A 447 22.40 -7.82 -25.87
N ALA A 448 21.65 -7.24 -24.92
CA ALA A 448 20.81 -6.08 -25.22
C ALA A 448 21.61 -4.88 -25.79
N LEU A 449 22.85 -4.69 -25.31
CA LEU A 449 23.71 -3.60 -25.75
C LEU A 449 24.16 -3.74 -27.22
N GLU A 450 24.36 -4.98 -27.70
CA GLU A 450 24.73 -5.28 -29.08
C GLU A 450 23.54 -5.23 -30.03
N VAL A 451 22.35 -5.53 -29.49
CA VAL A 451 21.11 -5.63 -30.26
C VAL A 451 20.47 -4.28 -30.52
N PHE A 452 20.50 -3.38 -29.54
CA PHE A 452 19.93 -2.03 -29.65
C PHE A 452 21.04 -0.96 -29.74
N SER A 453 21.27 -0.44 -30.94
CA SER A 453 22.34 0.54 -31.18
C SER A 453 22.18 1.83 -30.37
N ALA A 454 20.93 2.23 -30.09
CA ALA A 454 20.61 3.41 -29.28
C ALA A 454 21.03 3.25 -27.81
N LEU A 455 21.12 2.01 -27.27
CA LEU A 455 21.48 1.76 -25.89
C LEU A 455 22.94 2.16 -25.61
N GLY A 456 23.87 1.79 -26.51
CA GLY A 456 25.30 2.11 -26.34
C GLY A 456 25.65 3.60 -26.45
N THR A 457 24.73 4.42 -26.98
CA THR A 457 24.90 5.88 -27.12
C THR A 457 23.93 6.66 -26.24
N SER A 458 23.17 6.00 -25.40
CA SER A 458 22.17 6.61 -24.53
C SER A 458 22.80 7.54 -23.49
N SER A 459 22.14 8.66 -23.22
CA SER A 459 22.50 9.58 -22.14
C SER A 459 21.84 9.24 -20.81
N LYS A 460 21.11 8.14 -20.75
CA LYS A 460 20.41 7.65 -19.56
C LYS A 460 21.38 6.93 -18.61
N HIS A 461 20.98 6.75 -17.36
CA HIS A 461 21.77 5.94 -16.44
C HIS A 461 21.69 4.46 -16.84
N LEU A 462 22.80 3.89 -17.20
CA LEU A 462 22.90 2.50 -17.69
C LEU A 462 23.39 1.56 -16.59
N ILE A 463 22.58 0.59 -16.23
CA ILE A 463 22.92 -0.45 -15.25
C ILE A 463 23.06 -1.79 -15.98
N ALA A 464 24.28 -2.30 -16.04
CA ALA A 464 24.53 -3.62 -16.63
C ALA A 464 24.36 -4.71 -15.58
N ASP A 465 23.40 -5.60 -15.77
CA ASP A 465 23.19 -6.78 -14.91
C ASP A 465 24.04 -7.95 -15.44
N ILE A 466 25.27 -7.99 -14.97
CA ILE A 466 26.33 -8.93 -15.37
C ILE A 466 26.38 -10.19 -14.48
N TYR A 467 25.23 -10.68 -14.06
CA TYR A 467 25.11 -11.86 -13.19
C TYR A 467 25.62 -13.14 -13.86
N ASP A 468 25.69 -13.16 -15.18
CA ASP A 468 26.16 -14.29 -15.99
C ASP A 468 27.53 -13.99 -16.62
N PRO A 469 28.60 -14.69 -16.21
CA PRO A 469 29.91 -14.55 -16.83
C PRO A 469 29.97 -15.29 -18.17
N MET A 470 29.17 -14.84 -19.14
CA MET A 470 28.96 -15.52 -20.45
C MET A 470 30.26 -15.88 -21.20
N HIS A 471 31.31 -15.09 -21.05
CA HIS A 471 32.61 -15.36 -21.65
C HIS A 471 33.32 -16.58 -21.04
N LEU A 472 33.05 -16.94 -19.79
CA LEU A 472 33.51 -18.18 -19.17
C LEU A 472 32.59 -19.35 -19.53
N GLU A 473 31.30 -19.11 -19.62
CA GLU A 473 30.32 -20.12 -19.95
C GLU A 473 30.51 -20.62 -21.40
N GLN A 474 30.81 -19.72 -22.33
CA GLN A 474 31.08 -20.07 -23.74
C GLN A 474 32.28 -20.99 -23.94
N LEU A 475 33.24 -21.01 -23.01
CA LEU A 475 34.34 -21.99 -23.05
C LEU A 475 33.83 -23.45 -23.02
N GLU A 476 32.75 -23.71 -22.29
CA GLU A 476 32.16 -25.05 -22.24
C GLU A 476 30.99 -25.21 -23.21
N GLN A 477 30.14 -24.20 -23.38
CA GLN A 477 29.00 -24.28 -24.30
C GLN A 477 29.43 -24.58 -25.74
N ALA A 478 30.42 -23.84 -26.23
CA ALA A 478 30.90 -23.96 -27.61
C ALA A 478 31.98 -25.03 -27.82
N ARG A 479 32.39 -25.78 -26.77
CA ARG A 479 33.48 -26.74 -26.78
C ARG A 479 33.31 -27.86 -27.83
N HIS A 480 32.08 -28.17 -28.18
CA HIS A 480 31.76 -29.22 -29.19
C HIS A 480 31.88 -28.73 -30.63
N LEU A 481 32.10 -27.43 -30.85
CA LEU A 481 32.22 -26.82 -32.17
C LEU A 481 33.64 -26.96 -32.73
N PRO A 482 33.85 -26.77 -34.07
CA PRO A 482 35.18 -26.62 -34.64
C PRO A 482 35.98 -25.51 -33.93
N ALA A 483 37.30 -25.70 -33.78
CA ALA A 483 38.15 -24.81 -32.98
C ALA A 483 38.01 -23.32 -33.37
N SER A 484 37.95 -23.04 -34.67
CA SER A 484 37.79 -21.62 -35.14
C SER A 484 36.44 -21.00 -34.77
N GLU A 485 35.38 -21.80 -34.69
CA GLU A 485 34.05 -21.33 -34.31
C GLU A 485 33.94 -21.19 -32.79
N TRP A 486 34.53 -22.12 -32.06
CA TRP A 486 34.65 -22.02 -30.60
C TRP A 486 35.43 -20.78 -30.19
N GLU A 487 36.63 -20.56 -30.77
CA GLU A 487 37.43 -19.34 -30.52
C GLU A 487 36.64 -18.07 -30.84
N LYS A 488 35.89 -18.05 -31.93
CA LYS A 488 35.04 -16.91 -32.29
C LYS A 488 33.96 -16.65 -31.27
N GLN A 489 33.18 -17.66 -30.83
CA GLN A 489 32.09 -17.49 -29.88
C GLN A 489 32.60 -17.03 -28.50
N VAL A 490 33.76 -17.51 -28.06
CA VAL A 490 34.38 -17.03 -26.81
C VAL A 490 34.87 -15.60 -26.96
N ALA A 491 35.42 -15.23 -28.12
CA ALA A 491 35.86 -13.86 -28.39
C ALA A 491 34.65 -12.88 -28.42
N ASP A 492 33.57 -13.25 -29.12
CA ASP A 492 32.33 -12.46 -29.20
C ASP A 492 31.73 -12.23 -27.81
N ALA A 493 31.63 -13.28 -26.99
CA ALA A 493 31.14 -13.15 -25.63
C ALA A 493 32.04 -12.28 -24.72
N SER A 494 33.36 -12.35 -24.94
CA SER A 494 34.33 -11.50 -24.22
C SER A 494 34.21 -10.04 -24.62
N GLU A 495 33.99 -9.75 -25.91
CA GLU A 495 33.78 -8.41 -26.42
C GLU A 495 32.47 -7.79 -25.85
N THR A 496 31.39 -8.59 -25.84
CA THR A 496 30.11 -8.18 -25.22
C THR A 496 30.29 -7.76 -23.75
N ILE A 497 30.93 -8.58 -22.92
CA ILE A 497 31.17 -8.22 -21.50
C ILE A 497 32.06 -7.00 -21.37
N HIS A 498 33.14 -6.89 -22.17
CA HIS A 498 34.00 -5.71 -22.15
C HIS A 498 33.22 -4.44 -22.47
N HIS A 499 32.40 -4.47 -23.53
CA HIS A 499 31.57 -3.33 -23.92
C HIS A 499 30.58 -2.94 -22.81
N GLN A 500 29.94 -3.91 -22.15
CA GLN A 500 29.07 -3.65 -21.01
C GLN A 500 29.83 -2.98 -19.83
N LEU A 501 31.04 -3.45 -19.53
CA LEU A 501 31.89 -2.89 -18.48
C LEU A 501 32.43 -1.48 -18.82
N GLU A 502 32.57 -1.16 -20.09
CA GLU A 502 32.97 0.17 -20.56
C GLU A 502 31.82 1.18 -20.51
N VAL A 503 30.61 0.77 -20.93
CA VAL A 503 29.45 1.66 -21.13
C VAL A 503 28.60 1.81 -19.87
N GLY A 504 28.44 0.76 -19.05
CA GLY A 504 27.60 0.78 -17.87
C GLY A 504 28.05 1.81 -16.82
N ASP A 505 27.11 2.54 -16.24
CA ASP A 505 27.35 3.46 -15.11
C ASP A 505 27.44 2.72 -13.79
N PHE A 506 26.63 1.65 -13.65
CA PHE A 506 26.59 0.80 -12.47
C PHE A 506 26.43 -0.68 -12.90
N PHE A 507 26.93 -1.59 -12.06
CA PHE A 507 26.93 -3.01 -12.36
C PHE A 507 26.22 -3.82 -11.28
N LEU A 508 25.44 -4.83 -11.70
CA LEU A 508 24.81 -5.82 -10.80
C LEU A 508 25.43 -7.20 -11.06
N CYS A 509 25.77 -7.90 -10.00
CA CYS A 509 26.24 -9.27 -10.06
C CYS A 509 25.54 -10.15 -9.01
N ALA A 510 25.60 -11.49 -9.15
CA ALA A 510 24.82 -12.39 -8.31
C ALA A 510 25.51 -12.81 -7.01
N SER A 511 26.82 -12.57 -6.84
CA SER A 511 27.58 -13.00 -5.68
C SER A 511 28.83 -12.16 -5.42
N GLU A 512 29.35 -12.20 -4.21
CA GLU A 512 30.63 -11.56 -3.85
C GLU A 512 31.80 -12.12 -4.68
N ARG A 513 31.79 -13.39 -5.07
CA ARG A 513 32.81 -13.98 -5.95
C ARG A 513 32.80 -13.32 -7.32
N GLN A 514 31.62 -13.17 -7.92
CA GLN A 514 31.47 -12.44 -9.19
C GLN A 514 31.86 -10.98 -9.03
N ARG A 515 31.48 -10.34 -7.93
CA ARG A 515 31.86 -8.96 -7.66
C ARG A 515 33.37 -8.77 -7.68
N HIS A 516 34.14 -9.60 -6.96
CA HIS A 516 35.61 -9.54 -6.98
C HIS A 516 36.19 -9.82 -8.37
N PHE A 517 35.60 -10.76 -9.09
CA PHE A 517 36.01 -11.09 -10.45
C PHE A 517 35.83 -9.89 -11.41
N TYR A 518 34.69 -9.21 -11.38
CA TYR A 518 34.43 -8.04 -12.21
C TYR A 518 35.18 -6.79 -11.72
N LEU A 519 35.43 -6.63 -10.43
CA LEU A 519 36.27 -5.53 -9.94
C LEU A 519 37.69 -5.59 -10.50
N GLY A 520 38.25 -6.79 -10.70
CA GLY A 520 39.53 -6.95 -11.38
C GLY A 520 39.48 -6.46 -12.83
N GLN A 521 38.43 -6.77 -13.57
CA GLN A 521 38.24 -6.31 -14.95
C GLN A 521 38.00 -4.80 -15.02
N LEU A 522 37.10 -4.26 -14.17
CA LEU A 522 36.80 -2.81 -14.07
C LEU A 522 38.07 -2.00 -13.74
N THR A 523 38.95 -2.54 -12.89
CA THR A 523 40.22 -1.91 -12.56
C THR A 523 41.14 -1.86 -13.78
N THR A 524 41.23 -2.95 -14.52
CA THR A 524 42.03 -3.04 -15.76
C THR A 524 41.54 -2.08 -16.85
N LEU A 525 40.21 -1.91 -16.95
CA LEU A 525 39.56 -0.95 -17.84
C LEU A 525 39.62 0.51 -17.36
N GLY A 526 40.29 0.78 -16.22
CA GLY A 526 40.44 2.14 -15.68
C GLY A 526 39.15 2.75 -15.08
N ARG A 527 38.13 1.90 -14.78
CA ARG A 527 36.88 2.34 -14.16
C ARG A 527 37.03 2.61 -12.66
N VAL A 528 38.00 2.00 -11.99
CA VAL A 528 38.36 2.28 -10.59
C VAL A 528 39.40 3.39 -10.56
N THR A 529 38.95 4.63 -10.45
CA THR A 529 39.79 5.82 -10.38
C THR A 529 40.03 6.29 -8.95
N PRO A 530 41.03 7.15 -8.68
CA PRO A 530 41.21 7.77 -7.37
C PRO A 530 39.95 8.51 -6.88
N SER A 531 39.20 9.14 -7.78
CA SER A 531 37.95 9.81 -7.42
C SER A 531 36.85 8.83 -7.03
N VAL A 532 36.67 7.73 -7.76
CA VAL A 532 35.70 6.68 -7.45
C VAL A 532 36.04 6.03 -6.10
N TYR A 533 37.30 5.64 -5.91
CA TYR A 533 37.78 5.02 -4.68
C TYR A 533 37.73 5.98 -3.48
N GLY A 534 38.06 7.26 -3.67
CA GLY A 534 38.04 8.28 -2.60
C GLY A 534 36.63 8.56 -2.08
N ASN A 535 35.62 8.47 -2.94
CA ASN A 535 34.21 8.67 -2.59
C ASN A 535 33.55 7.39 -2.04
N ASP A 536 34.04 6.21 -2.42
CA ASP A 536 33.53 4.91 -1.99
C ASP A 536 34.65 3.86 -1.97
N PRO A 537 35.39 3.75 -0.85
CA PRO A 537 36.48 2.77 -0.73
C PRO A 537 36.05 1.31 -0.86
N HIS A 538 34.79 1.03 -0.65
CA HIS A 538 34.22 -0.32 -0.81
C HIS A 538 33.72 -0.58 -2.23
N LEU A 539 33.69 0.41 -3.11
CA LEU A 539 33.21 0.34 -4.50
C LEU A 539 31.77 -0.21 -4.63
N GLN A 540 30.94 0.02 -3.62
CA GLN A 540 29.54 -0.41 -3.61
C GLN A 540 28.66 0.47 -4.51
N LYS A 541 29.09 1.70 -4.79
CA LYS A 541 28.44 2.62 -5.75
C LYS A 541 28.87 2.38 -7.19
N LEU A 542 29.79 1.44 -7.43
CA LEU A 542 30.20 1.01 -8.77
C LEU A 542 29.61 -0.34 -9.14
N ILE A 543 29.66 -1.32 -8.23
CA ILE A 543 29.14 -2.67 -8.44
C ILE A 543 28.48 -3.23 -7.18
N GLY A 544 27.21 -3.61 -7.30
CA GLY A 544 26.40 -4.19 -6.24
C GLY A 544 26.14 -5.69 -6.41
N VAL A 545 25.97 -6.39 -5.29
CA VAL A 545 25.57 -7.80 -5.27
C VAL A 545 24.06 -7.89 -5.11
N VAL A 546 23.39 -8.41 -6.14
CA VAL A 546 21.96 -8.71 -6.15
C VAL A 546 21.80 -10.19 -6.47
N PRO A 547 21.72 -11.07 -5.46
CA PRO A 547 21.61 -12.51 -5.67
C PRO A 547 20.24 -12.88 -6.28
N PHE A 548 20.14 -14.10 -6.78
CA PHE A 548 18.83 -14.68 -7.06
C PHE A 548 18.08 -14.85 -5.74
N GLY A 549 16.93 -14.20 -5.61
CA GLY A 549 16.10 -14.24 -4.42
C GLY A 549 15.21 -15.48 -4.35
N LEU A 550 14.64 -15.69 -3.18
CA LEU A 550 13.52 -16.62 -2.97
C LEU A 550 12.24 -15.81 -2.77
N PRO A 551 11.07 -16.34 -3.13
CA PRO A 551 9.81 -15.73 -2.77
C PRO A 551 9.68 -15.60 -1.24
N ASP A 552 9.06 -14.51 -0.76
CA ASP A 552 8.83 -14.27 0.68
C ASP A 552 7.93 -15.34 1.31
N GLN A 553 7.06 -15.95 0.50
CA GLN A 553 6.21 -17.04 0.95
C GLN A 553 6.88 -18.39 0.66
N PRO A 554 7.00 -19.28 1.66
CA PRO A 554 7.50 -20.62 1.41
C PRO A 554 6.56 -21.35 0.45
N PRO A 555 7.12 -22.21 -0.44
CA PRO A 555 6.28 -22.97 -1.37
C PRO A 555 5.32 -23.87 -0.59
N LEU A 556 4.02 -23.72 -0.88
CA LEU A 556 3.00 -24.58 -0.30
C LEU A 556 3.04 -25.97 -0.96
N LYS A 557 3.19 -27.00 -0.14
CA LYS A 557 3.08 -28.38 -0.62
C LYS A 557 1.61 -28.76 -0.77
N GLU A 558 1.04 -28.51 -1.92
CA GLU A 558 -0.37 -28.84 -2.19
C GLU A 558 -0.60 -30.33 -2.42
N LYS A 559 0.28 -31.00 -3.14
CA LYS A 559 0.20 -32.46 -3.46
C LYS A 559 1.59 -33.08 -3.54
N GLY A 560 1.68 -34.39 -3.33
CA GLY A 560 2.89 -35.15 -3.68
C GLY A 560 3.11 -35.08 -5.20
N ALA A 561 4.33 -34.68 -5.62
CA ALA A 561 4.61 -34.50 -7.04
C ALA A 561 5.29 -35.71 -7.69
N LEU A 562 6.02 -36.51 -6.93
CA LEU A 562 6.85 -37.61 -7.45
C LEU A 562 6.49 -38.96 -6.87
N ARG A 563 6.69 -39.17 -5.57
CA ARG A 563 6.48 -40.47 -4.90
C ARG A 563 5.02 -40.90 -4.94
N GLY A 564 4.75 -42.07 -5.50
CA GLY A 564 3.41 -42.63 -5.67
C GLY A 564 2.55 -41.91 -6.73
N ILE A 565 3.12 -40.97 -7.49
CA ILE A 565 2.45 -40.22 -8.56
C ILE A 565 3.06 -40.53 -9.91
N VAL A 566 4.40 -40.50 -10.01
CA VAL A 566 5.10 -40.83 -11.25
C VAL A 566 5.23 -42.36 -11.35
N PRO A 567 4.80 -42.99 -12.46
CA PRO A 567 4.95 -44.41 -12.65
C PRO A 567 6.39 -44.85 -12.47
N GLY A 568 6.61 -45.88 -11.63
CA GLY A 568 7.94 -46.42 -11.31
C GLY A 568 8.65 -45.73 -10.14
N ILE A 569 8.03 -44.75 -9.48
CA ILE A 569 8.51 -44.15 -8.22
C ILE A 569 7.54 -44.48 -7.10
N GLU A 570 7.95 -45.42 -6.24
CA GLU A 570 7.13 -45.84 -5.10
C GLU A 570 7.20 -44.85 -3.93
N GLN A 571 6.27 -44.97 -2.97
CA GLN A 571 6.16 -44.07 -1.82
C GLN A 571 7.41 -44.09 -0.92
N GLY A 572 8.11 -45.22 -0.85
CA GLY A 572 9.30 -45.43 -0.02
C GLY A 572 10.65 -45.16 -0.71
N ASP A 573 10.64 -44.81 -1.98
CA ASP A 573 11.89 -44.66 -2.76
C ASP A 573 12.69 -43.42 -2.33
N ALA A 574 14.01 -43.54 -2.35
CA ALA A 574 14.90 -42.40 -2.31
C ALA A 574 14.92 -41.74 -3.69
N VAL A 575 14.53 -40.48 -3.76
CA VAL A 575 14.42 -39.73 -5.01
C VAL A 575 15.46 -38.60 -5.01
N MET A 576 16.37 -38.62 -6.00
CA MET A 576 17.20 -37.48 -6.33
C MET A 576 16.59 -36.75 -7.54
N VAL A 577 16.50 -35.44 -7.47
CA VAL A 577 15.93 -34.61 -8.52
C VAL A 577 17.01 -33.69 -9.09
N TRP A 578 17.21 -33.78 -10.38
CA TRP A 578 17.97 -32.79 -11.14
C TRP A 578 17.02 -31.63 -11.47
N SER A 579 17.25 -30.47 -10.84
CA SER A 579 16.41 -29.27 -11.00
C SER A 579 17.14 -28.22 -11.83
N GLY A 580 17.36 -28.49 -13.12
CA GLY A 580 18.04 -27.58 -14.04
C GLY A 580 17.91 -28.03 -15.47
N GLY A 581 18.44 -27.25 -16.40
CA GLY A 581 18.56 -27.64 -17.80
C GLY A 581 19.45 -28.91 -17.97
N ILE A 582 19.23 -29.68 -19.01
CA ILE A 582 20.12 -30.76 -19.41
C ILE A 582 20.96 -30.22 -20.56
N TYR A 583 22.05 -29.58 -20.19
CA TYR A 583 23.03 -29.03 -21.14
C TYR A 583 24.34 -29.77 -21.00
N ASP A 584 25.15 -29.82 -22.07
CA ASP A 584 26.40 -30.57 -22.11
C ASP A 584 27.41 -30.13 -21.04
N TRP A 585 27.38 -28.86 -20.61
CA TRP A 585 28.27 -28.32 -19.59
C TRP A 585 27.77 -28.47 -18.13
N PHE A 586 26.54 -28.95 -17.88
CA PHE A 586 26.02 -29.16 -16.52
C PHE A 586 26.36 -30.54 -15.93
N ASP A 587 26.91 -31.44 -16.72
CA ASP A 587 27.35 -32.80 -16.34
C ASP A 587 26.36 -33.56 -15.42
N PRO A 588 25.08 -33.74 -15.80
CA PRO A 588 24.13 -34.53 -15.04
C PRO A 588 24.56 -35.98 -14.85
N LEU A 589 25.47 -36.48 -15.69
CA LEU A 589 25.95 -37.86 -15.64
C LEU A 589 26.83 -38.15 -14.43
N THR A 590 27.55 -37.17 -13.89
CA THR A 590 28.31 -37.34 -12.65
C THR A 590 27.39 -37.62 -11.46
N LEU A 591 26.14 -37.06 -11.45
CA LEU A 591 25.16 -37.36 -10.43
C LEU A 591 24.66 -38.83 -10.49
N ILE A 592 24.65 -39.42 -11.68
CA ILE A 592 24.12 -40.78 -11.91
C ILE A 592 25.21 -41.84 -11.64
N ARG A 593 26.47 -41.50 -11.82
CA ARG A 593 27.64 -42.36 -11.55
C ARG A 593 27.98 -42.47 -10.08
#